data_2522826dee3221296aac2fad262eef1a
#
_entry.id   2522826dee3221296aac2fad262eef1a
#
_cell.length_a   1.000
_cell.length_b   1.000
_cell.length_c   1.000
_cell.angle_alpha   90.00
_cell.angle_beta   90.00
_cell.angle_gamma   90.00
#
_symmetry.space_group_name_H-M   'P 1'
#
loop_
_entity.id
_entity.type
_entity.pdbx_description
1 polymer ?
#
loop_
_entity_poly.entity_id
_entity_poly.type
_entity_poly.pdbx_seq_one_letter_code
_entity_poly.pdbx_strand_id
1 'polypeptide(L)'
;MHMMNQSQSNFSGPRDEDDDTIDLGALIGTLWRGKLIIAAVTLIFMLLAGYYAYGVAVPTYRSTAVVVLDTKEDSIVDLQAVVGGFSGDSTEVNTEVEVLRSRGLAGKVVDRLNLIDDPEFNGELREPSMIGGMISGLKGMLSSGPPEEELDPELQKAKTRDAVVQALLDKVSVSNIRQSLVFNVTAETESPVKSAQIANTIVELYILNQIEVKFEATEKATEWLSNRVSELQIELENAEKKVSEFTAR
;
A
#
# COMPACT_ATOMS: atom_id res chain seq x y z
N MET A 1 -66.49 -16.08 -79.02
CA MET A 1 -67.52 -15.43 -78.24
C MET A 1 -66.93 -15.12 -76.83
N HIS A 2 -66.87 -13.89 -76.49
CA HIS A 2 -66.59 -13.26 -75.22
C HIS A 2 -65.17 -13.38 -74.63
N MET A 3 -64.39 -12.36 -74.88
CA MET A 3 -63.20 -11.99 -74.19
C MET A 3 -63.52 -11.39 -72.83
N MET A 4 -62.82 -11.81 -71.81
CA MET A 4 -62.77 -11.07 -70.54
C MET A 4 -61.32 -10.61 -70.27
N ASN A 5 -61.21 -9.31 -70.38
CA ASN A 5 -60.02 -8.53 -70.06
C ASN A 5 -59.83 -8.45 -68.53
N GLN A 6 -58.75 -8.90 -68.01
CA GLN A 6 -58.36 -8.65 -66.60
C GLN A 6 -57.30 -7.56 -66.56
N SER A 7 -57.74 -6.42 -66.08
CA SER A 7 -56.85 -5.32 -65.71
C SER A 7 -56.09 -5.67 -64.42
N GLN A 8 -54.79 -5.82 -64.51
CA GLN A 8 -53.90 -5.85 -63.37
C GLN A 8 -53.64 -4.41 -62.89
N SER A 9 -54.22 -4.10 -61.75
CA SER A 9 -53.86 -2.87 -61.04
C SER A 9 -52.57 -3.09 -60.29
N ASN A 10 -51.45 -2.50 -60.77
CA ASN A 10 -50.22 -2.34 -60.07
C ASN A 10 -50.43 -1.38 -58.89
N PHE A 11 -50.51 -1.92 -57.70
CA PHE A 11 -50.43 -1.14 -56.47
C PHE A 11 -48.97 -0.97 -56.11
N SER A 12 -48.31 0.06 -56.58
CA SER A 12 -47.01 0.53 -56.08
C SER A 12 -47.27 1.38 -54.84
N GLY A 13 -47.24 0.75 -53.67
CA GLY A 13 -47.15 1.50 -52.40
C GLY A 13 -45.79 2.23 -52.31
N PRO A 14 -45.75 3.41 -51.78
CA PRO A 14 -44.48 4.07 -51.52
C PRO A 14 -43.69 3.23 -50.51
N ARG A 15 -42.47 2.84 -50.90
CA ARG A 15 -41.49 2.37 -49.95
C ARG A 15 -41.08 3.59 -49.15
N ASP A 16 -41.49 3.66 -47.89
CA ASP A 16 -40.84 4.45 -46.89
C ASP A 16 -39.39 3.93 -46.78
N GLU A 17 -38.48 4.58 -47.49
CA GLU A 17 -37.08 4.52 -47.19
C GLU A 17 -36.94 5.23 -45.83
N ASP A 18 -36.87 4.43 -44.75
CA ASP A 18 -36.43 4.92 -43.45
C ASP A 18 -35.04 5.52 -43.64
N ASP A 19 -35.05 6.78 -43.93
CA ASP A 19 -33.87 7.64 -44.03
C ASP A 19 -33.33 7.80 -42.58
N ASP A 20 -32.39 6.96 -42.21
CA ASP A 20 -31.71 6.91 -40.92
C ASP A 20 -30.83 8.17 -40.76
N THR A 21 -31.34 9.28 -41.24
CA THR A 21 -30.72 10.59 -41.03
C THR A 21 -31.08 11.09 -39.62
N ILE A 22 -30.09 11.05 -38.73
CA ILE A 22 -30.23 11.65 -37.38
C ILE A 22 -30.50 13.17 -37.60
N ASP A 23 -31.74 13.57 -37.42
CA ASP A 23 -32.14 14.97 -37.50
C ASP A 23 -31.60 15.74 -36.29
N LEU A 24 -30.39 16.29 -36.50
CA LEU A 24 -29.72 17.12 -35.51
C LEU A 24 -30.54 18.35 -35.11
N GLY A 25 -31.42 18.84 -36.02
CA GLY A 25 -32.30 19.99 -35.75
C GLY A 25 -33.40 19.63 -34.76
N ALA A 26 -33.98 18.40 -34.87
CA ALA A 26 -34.98 17.90 -33.94
C ALA A 26 -34.37 17.63 -32.54
N LEU A 27 -33.12 17.15 -32.48
CA LEU A 27 -32.38 16.97 -31.23
C LEU A 27 -32.12 18.29 -30.52
N ILE A 28 -31.64 19.30 -31.24
CA ILE A 28 -31.43 20.64 -30.70
C ILE A 28 -32.76 21.27 -30.24
N GLY A 29 -33.84 21.10 -31.00
CA GLY A 29 -35.17 21.59 -30.62
C GLY A 29 -35.67 20.96 -29.32
N THR A 30 -35.44 19.66 -29.10
CA THR A 30 -35.80 18.95 -27.89
C THR A 30 -34.96 19.43 -26.69
N LEU A 31 -33.65 19.64 -26.90
CA LEU A 31 -32.76 20.24 -25.90
C LEU A 31 -33.22 21.62 -25.47
N TRP A 32 -33.62 22.47 -26.43
CA TRP A 32 -34.10 23.84 -26.16
C TRP A 32 -35.42 23.87 -25.39
N ARG A 33 -36.30 22.90 -25.63
CA ARG A 33 -37.56 22.71 -24.84
C ARG A 33 -37.28 22.27 -23.41
N GLY A 34 -36.25 21.43 -23.21
CA GLY A 34 -35.84 20.94 -21.90
C GLY A 34 -34.86 21.84 -21.14
N LYS A 35 -34.45 23.00 -21.69
CA LYS A 35 -33.36 23.82 -21.12
C LYS A 35 -33.50 24.19 -19.64
N LEU A 36 -34.73 24.42 -19.15
CA LEU A 36 -34.98 24.72 -17.74
C LEU A 36 -34.79 23.49 -16.84
N ILE A 37 -35.21 22.30 -17.30
CA ILE A 37 -35.01 21.07 -16.58
C ILE A 37 -33.54 20.70 -16.54
N ILE A 38 -32.85 20.81 -17.67
CA ILE A 38 -31.40 20.57 -17.77
C ILE A 38 -30.64 21.54 -16.85
N ALA A 39 -30.97 22.85 -16.92
CA ALA A 39 -30.35 23.85 -16.07
C ALA A 39 -30.60 23.60 -14.58
N ALA A 40 -31.83 23.23 -14.20
CA ALA A 40 -32.17 22.91 -12.82
C ALA A 40 -31.41 21.68 -12.30
N VAL A 41 -31.35 20.61 -13.09
CA VAL A 41 -30.62 19.40 -12.74
C VAL A 41 -29.12 19.69 -12.63
N THR A 42 -28.55 20.41 -13.59
CA THR A 42 -27.12 20.80 -13.55
C THR A 42 -26.82 21.67 -12.34
N LEU A 43 -27.69 22.63 -11.99
CA LEU A 43 -27.54 23.48 -10.81
C LEU A 43 -27.56 22.64 -9.52
N ILE A 44 -28.48 21.68 -9.41
CA ILE A 44 -28.56 20.78 -8.24
C ILE A 44 -27.28 19.96 -8.12
N PHE A 45 -26.78 19.35 -9.20
CA PHE A 45 -25.52 18.61 -9.17
C PHE A 45 -24.33 19.50 -8.86
N MET A 46 -24.29 20.73 -9.36
CA MET A 46 -23.24 21.71 -9.06
C MET A 46 -23.24 22.09 -7.58
N LEU A 47 -24.41 22.32 -6.99
CA LEU A 47 -24.54 22.60 -5.56
C LEU A 47 -24.15 21.40 -4.69
N LEU A 48 -24.56 20.19 -5.07
CA LEU A 48 -24.16 18.95 -4.39
C LEU A 48 -22.65 18.71 -4.48
N ALA A 49 -22.07 18.90 -5.66
CA ALA A 49 -20.63 18.77 -5.88
C ALA A 49 -19.84 19.84 -5.10
N GLY A 50 -20.32 21.07 -5.07
CA GLY A 50 -19.74 22.16 -4.29
C GLY A 50 -19.80 21.87 -2.78
N TYR A 51 -20.95 21.42 -2.29
CA TYR A 51 -21.11 21.00 -0.89
C TYR A 51 -20.17 19.85 -0.54
N TYR A 52 -20.06 18.83 -1.41
CA TYR A 52 -19.15 17.72 -1.21
C TYR A 52 -17.68 18.20 -1.18
N ALA A 53 -17.27 19.03 -2.14
CA ALA A 53 -15.88 19.46 -2.27
C ALA A 53 -15.43 20.37 -1.10
N TYR A 54 -16.33 21.23 -0.59
CA TYR A 54 -15.97 22.19 0.46
C TYR A 54 -16.33 21.71 1.87
N GLY A 55 -17.33 20.81 2.02
CA GLY A 55 -17.84 20.40 3.32
C GLY A 55 -17.47 18.99 3.74
N VAL A 56 -17.18 18.10 2.78
CA VAL A 56 -16.96 16.67 3.07
C VAL A 56 -15.55 16.20 2.69
N ALA A 57 -14.96 16.76 1.63
CA ALA A 57 -13.64 16.36 1.17
C ALA A 57 -12.56 16.89 2.12
N VAL A 58 -11.88 15.98 2.81
CA VAL A 58 -10.71 16.30 3.65
C VAL A 58 -9.48 16.39 2.74
N PRO A 59 -8.73 17.52 2.75
CA PRO A 59 -7.51 17.62 1.97
C PRO A 59 -6.46 16.65 2.50
N THR A 60 -5.81 15.89 1.61
CA THR A 60 -4.70 15.02 1.95
C THR A 60 -3.39 15.61 1.46
N TYR A 61 -2.36 15.48 2.26
CA TYR A 61 -1.01 15.96 1.98
C TYR A 61 -0.06 14.79 1.88
N ARG A 62 0.83 14.88 0.88
CA ARG A 62 1.77 13.83 0.58
C ARG A 62 3.19 14.33 0.78
N SER A 63 3.97 13.61 1.60
CA SER A 63 5.39 13.89 1.82
C SER A 63 6.22 12.66 1.49
N THR A 64 7.38 12.88 0.88
CA THR A 64 8.28 11.80 0.46
C THR A 64 9.64 11.98 1.10
N ALA A 65 10.11 10.97 1.81
CA ALA A 65 11.49 10.82 2.25
C ALA A 65 12.24 9.90 1.29
N VAL A 66 13.51 10.18 1.07
CA VAL A 66 14.36 9.42 0.14
C VAL A 66 15.45 8.73 0.92
N VAL A 67 15.62 7.42 0.71
CA VAL A 67 16.71 6.64 1.28
C VAL A 67 17.51 5.96 0.16
N VAL A 68 18.82 5.95 0.31
CA VAL A 68 19.75 5.28 -0.61
C VAL A 68 20.33 4.08 0.12
N LEU A 69 20.23 2.91 -0.49
CA LEU A 69 20.88 1.70 0.00
C LEU A 69 22.35 1.72 -0.43
N ASP A 70 23.27 1.66 0.52
CA ASP A 70 24.70 1.49 0.23
C ASP A 70 25.03 -0.01 0.24
N THR A 71 25.11 -0.59 -0.92
CA THR A 71 25.48 -2.01 -1.14
C THR A 71 26.99 -2.19 -1.29
N LYS A 72 27.82 -1.26 -0.78
CA LYS A 72 29.25 -1.54 -0.70
C LYS A 72 29.49 -2.66 0.30
N GLU A 73 29.21 -3.87 -0.12
CA GLU A 73 29.88 -5.03 0.45
C GLU A 73 31.37 -4.87 0.16
N ASP A 74 32.19 -4.84 1.20
CA ASP A 74 33.61 -5.13 1.10
C ASP A 74 33.77 -6.61 0.69
N SER A 75 33.40 -6.90 -0.55
CA SER A 75 33.57 -8.18 -1.20
C SER A 75 35.06 -8.36 -1.48
N ILE A 76 35.78 -8.90 -0.50
CA ILE A 76 37.22 -9.21 -0.60
C ILE A 76 37.49 -10.27 -1.66
N VAL A 77 36.48 -11.05 -2.09
CA VAL A 77 36.58 -11.97 -3.22
C VAL A 77 35.21 -12.15 -3.87
N ASP A 78 34.92 -11.43 -4.93
CA ASP A 78 33.75 -11.64 -5.76
C ASP A 78 33.98 -12.80 -6.76
N LEU A 79 33.95 -14.03 -6.26
CA LEU A 79 33.94 -15.24 -7.08
C LEU A 79 32.59 -15.48 -7.77
N GLN A 80 31.53 -14.77 -7.33
CA GLN A 80 30.17 -14.92 -7.83
C GLN A 80 29.87 -14.02 -9.03
N ALA A 81 30.57 -12.89 -9.17
CA ALA A 81 30.44 -11.97 -10.29
C ALA A 81 30.89 -12.57 -11.64
N VAL A 82 31.65 -13.65 -11.60
CA VAL A 82 32.16 -14.30 -12.83
C VAL A 82 31.17 -15.31 -13.41
N VAL A 83 30.19 -15.80 -12.66
CA VAL A 83 29.35 -16.94 -13.09
C VAL A 83 27.85 -16.57 -13.19
N GLY A 84 27.40 -15.47 -12.61
CA GLY A 84 25.97 -15.15 -12.57
C GLY A 84 25.67 -13.70 -12.93
N GLY A 85 25.17 -13.48 -14.14
CA GLY A 85 24.71 -12.17 -14.53
C GLY A 85 23.57 -11.63 -13.67
N PHE A 86 23.60 -10.35 -13.35
CA PHE A 86 22.53 -9.36 -13.09
C PHE A 86 21.25 -9.74 -12.31
N SER A 87 21.11 -10.92 -11.72
CA SER A 87 19.89 -11.33 -11.01
C SER A 87 19.85 -10.98 -9.52
N GLY A 88 21.00 -10.65 -8.90
CA GLY A 88 21.09 -10.33 -7.47
C GLY A 88 20.44 -9.00 -7.11
N ASP A 89 20.68 -8.01 -7.91
CA ASP A 89 20.32 -6.61 -7.65
C ASP A 89 18.80 -6.38 -7.54
N SER A 90 17.99 -7.00 -8.41
CA SER A 90 16.53 -6.84 -8.39
C SER A 90 15.86 -7.58 -7.22
N THR A 91 16.42 -8.70 -6.79
CA THR A 91 15.87 -9.48 -5.64
C THR A 91 16.16 -8.76 -4.34
N GLU A 92 17.35 -8.22 -4.18
CA GLU A 92 17.75 -7.44 -3.01
C GLU A 92 16.90 -6.17 -2.86
N VAL A 93 16.74 -5.40 -3.96
CA VAL A 93 15.88 -4.22 -4.01
C VAL A 93 14.44 -4.55 -3.60
N ASN A 94 13.86 -5.65 -4.11
CA ASN A 94 12.50 -6.05 -3.75
C ASN A 94 12.39 -6.44 -2.27
N THR A 95 13.42 -7.11 -1.74
CA THR A 95 13.46 -7.48 -0.32
C THR A 95 13.46 -6.24 0.56
N GLU A 96 14.25 -5.23 0.23
CA GLU A 96 14.31 -3.97 1.00
C GLU A 96 12.99 -3.18 0.93
N VAL A 97 12.29 -3.19 -0.20
CA VAL A 97 10.93 -2.62 -0.29
C VAL A 97 9.98 -3.33 0.69
N GLU A 98 10.03 -4.66 0.77
CA GLU A 98 9.19 -5.42 1.70
C GLU A 98 9.58 -5.17 3.18
N VAL A 99 10.86 -5.00 3.48
CA VAL A 99 11.32 -4.60 4.83
C VAL A 99 10.77 -3.22 5.22
N LEU A 100 10.85 -2.24 4.31
CA LEU A 100 10.31 -0.89 4.53
C LEU A 100 8.78 -0.88 4.70
N ARG A 101 8.06 -1.85 4.10
CA ARG A 101 6.61 -2.03 4.23
C ARG A 101 6.21 -3.03 5.30
N SER A 102 7.18 -3.55 6.06
CA SER A 102 6.90 -4.57 7.06
C SER A 102 6.02 -4.07 8.19
N ARG A 103 5.12 -4.94 8.67
CA ARG A 103 4.29 -4.65 9.86
C ARG A 103 5.15 -4.36 11.10
N GLY A 104 6.32 -4.98 11.19
CA GLY A 104 7.25 -4.76 12.30
C GLY A 104 7.78 -3.33 12.34
N LEU A 105 8.23 -2.81 11.19
CA LEU A 105 8.69 -1.43 11.08
C LEU A 105 7.53 -0.45 11.29
N ALA A 106 6.39 -0.68 10.66
CA ALA A 106 5.19 0.13 10.83
C ALA A 106 4.73 0.17 12.29
N GLY A 107 4.80 -0.95 13.02
CA GLY A 107 4.50 -1.01 14.45
C GLY A 107 5.43 -0.12 15.28
N LYS A 108 6.74 -0.14 15.00
CA LYS A 108 7.72 0.75 15.65
C LYS A 108 7.40 2.25 15.37
N VAL A 109 6.91 2.58 14.17
CA VAL A 109 6.49 3.95 13.80
C VAL A 109 5.23 4.36 14.58
N VAL A 110 4.24 3.48 14.66
CA VAL A 110 3.00 3.69 15.44
C VAL A 110 3.33 4.01 16.90
N ASP A 111 4.22 3.22 17.50
CA ASP A 111 4.63 3.41 18.89
C ASP A 111 5.46 4.71 19.07
N ARG A 112 6.38 5.01 18.14
CA ARG A 112 7.24 6.19 18.21
C ARG A 112 6.50 7.52 18.08
N LEU A 113 5.48 7.54 17.21
CA LEU A 113 4.67 8.73 16.93
C LEU A 113 3.36 8.75 17.71
N ASN A 114 3.11 7.73 18.55
CA ASN A 114 1.89 7.57 19.34
C ASN A 114 0.61 7.66 18.49
N LEU A 115 0.59 6.98 17.34
CA LEU A 115 -0.53 7.05 16.39
C LEU A 115 -1.80 6.33 16.90
N ILE A 116 -1.70 5.58 17.99
CA ILE A 116 -2.86 4.95 18.64
C ILE A 116 -3.84 6.01 19.18
N ASP A 117 -3.31 7.17 19.61
CA ASP A 117 -4.11 8.28 20.13
C ASP A 117 -4.51 9.28 19.03
N ASP A 118 -4.16 9.00 17.77
CA ASP A 118 -4.48 9.88 16.64
C ASP A 118 -5.78 9.44 15.95
N PRO A 119 -6.83 10.30 15.91
CA PRO A 119 -8.11 9.96 15.29
C PRO A 119 -8.03 9.72 13.77
N GLU A 120 -6.95 10.11 13.11
CA GLU A 120 -6.75 9.83 11.69
C GLU A 120 -6.42 8.35 11.43
N PHE A 121 -5.71 7.69 12.37
CA PHE A 121 -5.28 6.30 12.27
C PHE A 121 -6.13 5.37 13.14
N ASN A 122 -6.59 5.85 14.28
CA ASN A 122 -7.46 5.10 15.19
C ASN A 122 -8.92 5.39 14.88
N GLY A 123 -9.59 4.45 14.21
CA GLY A 123 -11.01 4.57 13.87
C GLY A 123 -11.95 4.64 15.07
N GLU A 124 -11.52 4.16 16.25
CA GLU A 124 -12.32 4.21 17.48
C GLU A 124 -12.41 5.64 18.06
N LEU A 125 -11.40 6.47 17.80
CA LEU A 125 -11.35 7.87 18.23
C LEU A 125 -11.99 8.84 17.21
N ARG A 126 -12.31 8.36 16.01
CA ARG A 126 -12.92 9.18 14.97
C ARG A 126 -14.37 9.47 15.33
N GLU A 127 -14.74 10.74 15.41
CA GLU A 127 -16.15 11.12 15.57
C GLU A 127 -16.98 10.48 14.45
N PRO A 128 -18.11 9.83 14.77
CA PRO A 128 -18.94 9.20 13.75
C PRO A 128 -19.41 10.26 12.77
N SER A 129 -18.89 10.22 11.53
CA SER A 129 -19.42 11.06 10.47
C SER A 129 -20.93 10.78 10.33
N MET A 130 -21.76 11.78 10.03
CA MET A 130 -23.21 11.60 9.89
C MET A 130 -23.57 10.43 8.96
N ILE A 131 -22.77 10.19 7.94
CA ILE A 131 -22.93 9.08 6.99
C ILE A 131 -22.49 7.74 7.62
N GLY A 132 -21.41 7.73 8.40
CA GLY A 132 -20.94 6.56 9.14
C GLY A 132 -21.96 6.11 10.19
N GLY A 133 -22.60 7.05 10.88
CA GLY A 133 -23.68 6.77 11.83
C GLY A 133 -24.92 6.16 11.17
N MET A 134 -25.28 6.57 9.96
CA MET A 134 -26.37 5.94 9.20
C MET A 134 -26.02 4.52 8.74
N ILE A 135 -24.79 4.29 8.28
CA ILE A 135 -24.35 2.97 7.81
C ILE A 135 -24.18 2.01 8.98
N SER A 136 -23.64 2.45 10.12
CA SER A 136 -23.53 1.63 11.33
C SER A 136 -24.90 1.31 11.94
N GLY A 137 -25.85 2.24 11.92
CA GLY A 137 -27.22 2.00 12.30
C GLY A 137 -27.91 0.96 11.41
N LEU A 138 -27.71 1.02 10.10
CA LEU A 138 -28.25 0.06 9.15
C LEU A 138 -27.60 -1.33 9.28
N LYS A 139 -26.27 -1.33 9.51
CA LYS A 139 -25.50 -2.57 9.76
C LYS A 139 -25.89 -3.21 11.09
N GLY A 140 -26.17 -2.43 12.14
CA GLY A 140 -26.69 -2.91 13.43
C GLY A 140 -28.08 -3.52 13.34
N MET A 141 -28.94 -3.04 12.42
CA MET A 141 -30.24 -3.63 12.16
C MET A 141 -30.18 -4.95 11.36
N LEU A 142 -29.15 -5.14 10.54
CA LEU A 142 -28.97 -6.38 9.74
C LEU A 142 -28.06 -7.40 10.43
N SER A 143 -27.25 -7.00 11.40
CA SER A 143 -26.38 -7.88 12.17
C SER A 143 -27.08 -8.35 13.44
N SER A 144 -27.91 -9.39 13.33
CA SER A 144 -28.27 -10.21 14.49
C SER A 144 -27.12 -11.16 14.84
N GLY A 145 -25.92 -10.58 15.09
CA GLY A 145 -24.79 -11.32 15.65
C GLY A 145 -24.95 -11.45 17.16
N PRO A 146 -24.41 -12.53 17.78
CA PRO A 146 -24.36 -12.60 19.24
C PRO A 146 -23.61 -11.38 19.79
N PRO A 147 -23.89 -10.96 21.06
CA PRO A 147 -23.19 -9.85 21.69
C PRO A 147 -21.68 -10.09 21.57
N GLU A 148 -20.93 -9.08 21.14
CA GLU A 148 -19.47 -9.13 21.15
C GLU A 148 -19.06 -9.47 22.59
N GLU A 149 -18.52 -10.68 22.81
CA GLU A 149 -17.93 -11.05 24.08
C GLU A 149 -16.96 -9.94 24.47
N GLU A 150 -17.08 -9.43 25.70
CA GLU A 150 -16.12 -8.46 26.27
C GLU A 150 -14.73 -9.10 26.16
N LEU A 151 -14.00 -8.73 25.09
CA LEU A 151 -12.63 -9.18 24.92
C LEU A 151 -11.80 -8.70 26.10
N ASP A 152 -10.87 -9.57 26.52
CA ASP A 152 -9.80 -9.21 27.46
C ASP A 152 -9.22 -7.83 27.07
N PRO A 153 -9.12 -6.86 27.98
CA PRO A 153 -8.60 -5.52 27.71
C PRO A 153 -7.22 -5.52 27.00
N GLU A 154 -6.37 -6.49 27.28
CA GLU A 154 -5.08 -6.66 26.61
C GLU A 154 -5.26 -7.05 25.13
N LEU A 155 -6.19 -7.96 24.85
CA LEU A 155 -6.49 -8.38 23.48
C LEU A 155 -7.17 -7.24 22.68
N GLN A 156 -7.96 -6.41 23.33
CA GLN A 156 -8.56 -5.24 22.69
C GLN A 156 -7.49 -4.21 22.31
N LYS A 157 -6.56 -3.89 23.21
CA LYS A 157 -5.42 -3.01 22.91
C LYS A 157 -4.57 -3.54 21.76
N ALA A 158 -4.29 -4.84 21.74
CA ALA A 158 -3.55 -5.46 20.64
C ALA A 158 -4.29 -5.31 19.31
N LYS A 159 -5.60 -5.54 19.29
CA LYS A 159 -6.43 -5.36 18.08
C LYS A 159 -6.44 -3.91 17.60
N THR A 160 -6.63 -2.95 18.51
CA THR A 160 -6.59 -1.52 18.16
C THR A 160 -5.23 -1.12 17.60
N ARG A 161 -4.13 -1.59 18.22
CA ARG A 161 -2.78 -1.36 17.71
C ARG A 161 -2.58 -1.96 16.31
N ASP A 162 -3.03 -3.19 16.08
CA ASP A 162 -2.95 -3.84 14.77
C ASP A 162 -3.78 -3.14 13.69
N ALA A 163 -4.94 -2.62 14.06
CA ALA A 163 -5.78 -1.81 13.18
C ALA A 163 -5.08 -0.48 12.79
N VAL A 164 -4.44 0.19 13.76
CA VAL A 164 -3.66 1.42 13.51
C VAL A 164 -2.46 1.15 12.63
N VAL A 165 -1.74 0.02 12.86
CA VAL A 165 -0.62 -0.40 11.99
C VAL A 165 -1.10 -0.62 10.55
N GLN A 166 -2.26 -1.25 10.37
CA GLN A 166 -2.83 -1.45 9.05
C GLN A 166 -3.22 -0.13 8.40
N ALA A 167 -3.88 0.76 9.14
CA ALA A 167 -4.25 2.10 8.66
C ALA A 167 -3.02 2.92 8.23
N LEU A 168 -1.90 2.79 8.95
CA LEU A 168 -0.63 3.40 8.57
C LEU A 168 -0.10 2.82 7.26
N LEU A 169 -0.07 1.48 7.13
CA LEU A 169 0.40 0.81 5.92
C LEU A 169 -0.41 1.17 4.68
N ASP A 170 -1.72 1.38 4.83
CA ASP A 170 -2.60 1.80 3.73
C ASP A 170 -2.30 3.24 3.25
N LYS A 171 -1.74 4.08 4.14
CA LYS A 171 -1.37 5.48 3.87
C LYS A 171 0.10 5.67 3.49
N VAL A 172 0.91 4.60 3.55
CA VAL A 172 2.33 4.63 3.21
C VAL A 172 2.56 3.85 1.93
N SER A 173 3.28 4.46 1.00
CA SER A 173 3.74 3.79 -0.21
C SER A 173 5.26 3.85 -0.31
N VAL A 174 5.86 2.72 -0.63
CA VAL A 174 7.31 2.59 -0.87
C VAL A 174 7.51 2.21 -2.33
N SER A 175 8.37 2.94 -3.02
CA SER A 175 8.73 2.67 -4.41
C SER A 175 10.22 2.82 -4.63
N ASN A 176 10.77 1.96 -5.46
CA ASN A 176 12.14 2.06 -5.92
C ASN A 176 12.21 2.85 -7.23
N ILE A 177 13.24 3.67 -7.39
CA ILE A 177 13.55 4.31 -8.67
C ILE A 177 14.24 3.29 -9.55
N ARG A 178 13.65 2.99 -10.69
CA ARG A 178 14.13 1.95 -11.61
C ARG A 178 15.64 2.02 -11.82
N GLN A 179 16.30 0.87 -11.73
CA GLN A 179 17.74 0.70 -11.91
C GLN A 179 18.59 1.56 -10.97
N SER A 180 18.09 1.81 -9.78
CA SER A 180 18.83 2.51 -8.72
C SER A 180 18.56 1.85 -7.36
N LEU A 181 19.45 2.12 -6.42
CA LEU A 181 19.31 1.72 -5.01
C LEU A 181 18.64 2.82 -4.18
N VAL A 182 17.81 3.64 -4.83
CA VAL A 182 17.09 4.74 -4.22
C VAL A 182 15.64 4.35 -3.99
N PHE A 183 15.19 4.49 -2.74
CA PHE A 183 13.81 4.23 -2.34
C PHE A 183 13.12 5.52 -1.93
N ASN A 184 11.91 5.69 -2.42
CA ASN A 184 11.01 6.77 -2.03
C ASN A 184 9.98 6.20 -1.06
N VAL A 185 9.98 6.72 0.17
CA VAL A 185 8.98 6.43 1.20
C VAL A 185 8.02 7.60 1.24
N THR A 186 6.80 7.38 0.82
CA THR A 186 5.78 8.43 0.73
C THR A 186 4.65 8.15 1.71
N ALA A 187 4.35 9.11 2.56
CA ALA A 187 3.22 9.07 3.47
C ALA A 187 2.15 10.09 3.06
N GLU A 188 0.88 9.71 3.15
CA GLU A 188 -0.28 10.55 2.81
C GLU A 188 -1.18 10.68 4.04
N THR A 189 -1.36 11.92 4.54
CA THR A 189 -2.18 12.21 5.73
C THR A 189 -2.93 13.53 5.59
N GLU A 190 -3.85 13.78 6.51
CA GLU A 190 -4.64 15.02 6.58
C GLU A 190 -3.81 16.25 7.01
N SER A 191 -2.56 16.04 7.47
CA SER A 191 -1.64 17.11 7.88
C SER A 191 -0.28 17.02 7.17
N PRO A 192 0.21 18.12 6.58
CA PRO A 192 1.50 18.14 5.89
C PRO A 192 2.69 17.87 6.84
N VAL A 193 2.56 18.29 8.11
CA VAL A 193 3.58 18.04 9.13
C VAL A 193 3.61 16.57 9.51
N LYS A 194 2.44 15.97 9.69
CA LYS A 194 2.31 14.55 10.04
C LYS A 194 2.82 13.64 8.92
N SER A 195 2.48 13.93 7.65
CA SER A 195 2.99 13.14 6.52
C SER A 195 4.52 13.19 6.44
N ALA A 196 5.13 14.36 6.68
CA ALA A 196 6.58 14.49 6.71
C ALA A 196 7.21 13.75 7.91
N GLN A 197 6.62 13.85 9.10
CA GLN A 197 7.08 13.12 10.28
C GLN A 197 7.05 11.61 10.07
N ILE A 198 5.94 11.08 9.55
CA ILE A 198 5.80 9.64 9.28
C ILE A 198 6.85 9.17 8.27
N ALA A 199 6.97 9.85 7.12
CA ALA A 199 7.94 9.47 6.09
C ALA A 199 9.38 9.47 6.63
N ASN A 200 9.76 10.49 7.38
CA ASN A 200 11.10 10.59 7.99
C ASN A 200 11.31 9.52 9.07
N THR A 201 10.32 9.29 9.95
CA THR A 201 10.43 8.30 11.03
C THR A 201 10.59 6.88 10.48
N ILE A 202 9.90 6.55 9.38
CA ILE A 202 10.06 5.25 8.70
C ILE A 202 11.52 5.08 8.25
N VAL A 203 12.09 6.09 7.59
CA VAL A 203 13.48 6.05 7.11
C VAL A 203 14.48 5.98 8.29
N GLU A 204 14.28 6.78 9.33
CA GLU A 204 15.11 6.72 10.54
C GLU A 204 15.11 5.35 11.20
N LEU A 205 13.93 4.78 11.41
CA LEU A 205 13.80 3.47 12.04
C LEU A 205 14.31 2.34 11.15
N TYR A 206 14.18 2.47 9.83
CA TYR A 206 14.79 1.54 8.88
C TYR A 206 16.32 1.56 8.99
N ILE A 207 16.94 2.75 9.00
CA ILE A 207 18.41 2.89 9.15
C ILE A 207 18.87 2.31 10.48
N LEU A 208 18.17 2.60 11.58
CA LEU A 208 18.47 2.04 12.89
C LEU A 208 18.39 0.51 12.88
N ASN A 209 17.35 -0.05 12.26
CA ASN A 209 17.19 -1.49 12.14
C ASN A 209 18.33 -2.14 11.33
N GLN A 210 18.77 -1.50 10.24
CA GLN A 210 19.91 -1.99 9.46
C GLN A 210 21.21 -2.00 10.25
N ILE A 211 21.45 -0.96 11.05
CA ILE A 211 22.63 -0.89 11.94
C ILE A 211 22.54 -1.98 13.01
N GLU A 212 21.39 -2.17 13.64
CA GLU A 212 21.16 -3.18 14.67
C GLU A 212 21.43 -4.61 14.15
N VAL A 213 20.92 -4.94 12.97
CA VAL A 213 21.14 -6.25 12.32
C VAL A 213 22.63 -6.47 12.02
N LYS A 214 23.32 -5.46 11.48
CA LYS A 214 24.77 -5.56 11.21
C LYS A 214 25.60 -5.71 12.49
N PHE A 215 25.23 -5.02 13.55
CA PHE A 215 25.88 -5.14 14.84
C PHE A 215 25.71 -6.54 15.44
N GLU A 216 24.48 -7.04 15.47
CA GLU A 216 24.17 -8.39 15.97
C GLU A 216 24.90 -9.48 15.16
N ALA A 217 24.97 -9.35 13.84
CA ALA A 217 25.71 -10.26 12.99
C ALA A 217 27.21 -10.28 13.32
N THR A 218 27.79 -9.09 13.56
CA THR A 218 29.21 -8.94 13.92
C THR A 218 29.50 -9.52 15.29
N GLU A 219 28.63 -9.30 16.27
CA GLU A 219 28.74 -9.86 17.62
C GLU A 219 28.72 -11.39 17.58
N LYS A 220 27.74 -11.98 16.89
CA LYS A 220 27.64 -13.45 16.71
C LYS A 220 28.87 -14.02 16.01
N ALA A 221 29.36 -13.34 14.96
CA ALA A 221 30.56 -13.78 14.26
C ALA A 221 31.79 -13.75 15.18
N THR A 222 31.95 -12.71 16.02
CA THR A 222 33.04 -12.57 16.97
C THR A 222 32.97 -13.65 18.04
N GLU A 223 31.80 -13.92 18.59
CA GLU A 223 31.58 -14.99 19.55
C GLU A 223 31.93 -16.38 18.97
N TRP A 224 31.43 -16.66 17.76
CA TRP A 224 31.74 -17.91 17.05
C TRP A 224 33.25 -18.06 16.80
N LEU A 225 33.93 -17.00 16.34
CA LEU A 225 35.37 -17.01 16.14
C LEU A 225 36.14 -17.27 17.44
N SER A 226 35.75 -16.62 18.53
CA SER A 226 36.36 -16.79 19.84
C SER A 226 36.24 -18.25 20.33
N ASN A 227 35.05 -18.83 20.20
CA ASN A 227 34.80 -20.21 20.53
C ASN A 227 35.62 -21.16 19.66
N ARG A 228 35.72 -20.89 18.35
CA ARG A 228 36.52 -21.72 17.43
C ARG A 228 38.02 -21.66 17.71
N VAL A 229 38.54 -20.46 18.05
CA VAL A 229 39.94 -20.32 18.46
C VAL A 229 40.22 -21.14 19.73
N SER A 230 39.35 -21.06 20.73
CA SER A 230 39.50 -21.88 21.97
C SER A 230 39.48 -23.39 21.69
N GLU A 231 38.57 -23.83 20.81
CA GLU A 231 38.49 -25.24 20.42
C GLU A 231 39.78 -25.70 19.72
N LEU A 232 40.28 -24.90 18.76
CA LEU A 232 41.52 -25.18 18.04
C LEU A 232 42.75 -25.18 18.95
N GLN A 233 42.79 -24.33 20.00
CA GLN A 233 43.86 -24.34 21.01
C GLN A 233 43.87 -25.62 21.78
N ILE A 234 42.70 -26.15 22.21
CA ILE A 234 42.58 -27.41 22.91
C ILE A 234 42.99 -28.56 21.99
N GLU A 235 42.59 -28.54 20.74
CA GLU A 235 42.96 -29.57 19.74
C GLU A 235 44.47 -29.59 19.49
N LEU A 236 45.09 -28.41 19.35
CA LEU A 236 46.53 -28.25 19.21
C LEU A 236 47.27 -28.84 20.46
N GLU A 237 46.85 -28.45 21.68
CA GLU A 237 47.46 -28.96 22.91
C GLU A 237 47.38 -30.51 23.00
N ASN A 238 46.23 -31.07 22.64
CA ASN A 238 46.06 -32.52 22.58
C ASN A 238 46.94 -33.20 21.52
N ALA A 239 47.13 -32.59 20.36
CA ALA A 239 48.02 -33.06 19.30
C ALA A 239 49.51 -33.00 19.73
N GLU A 240 49.92 -31.90 20.36
CA GLU A 240 51.28 -31.74 20.92
C GLU A 240 51.60 -32.78 22.01
N LYS A 241 50.65 -33.05 22.91
CA LYS A 241 50.79 -34.14 23.92
C LYS A 241 51.02 -35.49 23.27
N LYS A 242 50.23 -35.84 22.23
CA LYS A 242 50.38 -37.12 21.52
C LYS A 242 51.75 -37.22 20.82
N VAL A 243 52.24 -36.12 20.21
CA VAL A 243 53.57 -36.11 19.59
C VAL A 243 54.69 -36.27 20.64
N SER A 244 54.60 -35.58 21.79
CA SER A 244 55.53 -35.67 22.89
C SER A 244 55.57 -37.09 23.48
N GLU A 245 54.41 -37.74 23.69
CA GLU A 245 54.35 -39.12 24.15
C GLU A 245 54.97 -40.12 23.16
N PHE A 246 54.79 -39.88 21.86
CA PHE A 246 55.39 -40.73 20.82
C PHE A 246 56.89 -40.55 20.73
N THR A 247 57.42 -39.35 20.97
CA THR A 247 58.87 -39.05 20.89
C THR A 247 59.63 -39.54 22.16
N ALA A 248 58.94 -39.74 23.28
CA ALA A 248 59.49 -40.24 24.54
C ALA A 248 59.58 -41.78 24.64
N ARG A 249 59.07 -42.50 23.65
CA ARG A 249 59.21 -43.94 23.50
C ARG A 249 60.38 -44.33 22.60
#